data_f1280efa2051165d6d74daab225d00a1
#
_entry.id   f1280efa2051165d6d74daab225d00a1
#
_cell.length_a   1.000
_cell.length_b   1.000
_cell.length_c   1.000
_cell.angle_alpha   90.00
_cell.angle_beta   90.00
_cell.angle_gamma   90.00
#
_symmetry.space_group_name_H-M   'P 1'
#
loop_
_entity.id
_entity.type
_entity.pdbx_description
1 polymer ?
#
loop_
_entity_poly.entity_id
_entity_poly.type
_entity_poly.pdbx_seq_one_letter_code
_entity_poly.pdbx_strand_id
1 'polypeptide(L)'
;MKNWKRVLQTTSVAGLAAFMLSGCGNGSGNSSSDNSATGSSGKDELVVWTFTSELSTMINDYYLPAHDDLAYDIRIVEIPSDQFETKLDPILGSKDAPDVIALESAFVKKYVESGMMADLGSLGLDEAAADTYQYVKDVGTSKDGVLHALAWQAAPGGFFFRASMAEELLGIDDPAAAQAALSDYDKFYEQAKAVKEKSGGTTYMISSVQDLAKPFYGQREHGWVEDGKLVIDDSLYDLLDVSRKFVEEGLAQDTEGQSEAWFAGMNGDNVFGYSLPTWGLHYWLKPNATAADNSSSTEGDWRMIQGPSSWFWGGTWIGATANSEMQEEAAQLVAYLTTDQAFLKQWAEDTGDFVSNERVVEEIKGEYEEEFLGGQNHYAEFADMVQDINAKILTEYDQTIETLFTDSCLTPYSKGEVDQETAIQNFKDAVVNAYPDVQVD
;
A
#
# COMPACT_ATOMS: atom_id res chain seq x y z
N MET A 1 -18.58 -9.64 -15.24
CA MET A 1 -19.37 -8.96 -14.18
C MET A 1 -20.49 -9.80 -13.56
N LYS A 2 -20.29 -11.02 -13.10
CA LYS A 2 -21.43 -11.82 -12.55
C LYS A 2 -21.17 -12.57 -11.24
N ASN A 3 -19.99 -12.56 -10.63
CA ASN A 3 -19.72 -13.41 -9.45
C ASN A 3 -19.11 -12.71 -8.22
N TRP A 4 -18.92 -11.39 -8.21
CA TRP A 4 -18.30 -10.67 -7.08
C TRP A 4 -19.14 -10.64 -5.78
N LYS A 5 -20.46 -10.84 -5.86
CA LYS A 5 -21.36 -10.73 -4.67
C LYS A 5 -21.23 -11.85 -3.64
N ARG A 6 -20.31 -12.81 -3.77
CA ARG A 6 -20.21 -13.97 -2.87
C ARG A 6 -19.01 -14.00 -1.92
N VAL A 7 -18.00 -13.14 -2.10
CA VAL A 7 -16.76 -13.19 -1.30
C VAL A 7 -16.76 -12.22 -0.11
N LEU A 8 -17.64 -11.22 -0.08
CA LEU A 8 -17.65 -10.14 0.92
C LEU A 8 -18.64 -10.33 2.10
N GLN A 9 -19.14 -11.52 2.37
CA GLN A 9 -20.03 -11.78 3.50
C GLN A 9 -19.51 -12.87 4.42
N THR A 10 -18.41 -12.67 5.11
CA THR A 10 -18.15 -13.33 6.42
C THR A 10 -16.87 -12.75 7.04
N THR A 11 -16.95 -11.80 7.93
CA THR A 11 -16.21 -11.75 9.20
C THR A 11 -16.60 -10.49 9.97
N SER A 12 -17.73 -10.59 10.66
CA SER A 12 -17.97 -9.76 11.83
C SER A 12 -17.97 -10.71 13.02
N VAL A 13 -16.91 -10.75 13.79
CA VAL A 13 -16.91 -11.40 15.11
C VAL A 13 -16.39 -10.42 16.14
N ALA A 14 -17.33 -9.82 16.87
CA ALA A 14 -17.06 -9.15 18.12
C ALA A 14 -16.75 -10.24 19.18
N GLY A 15 -15.54 -10.21 19.75
CA GLY A 15 -15.12 -11.09 20.83
C GLY A 15 -14.97 -10.33 22.13
N LEU A 16 -15.96 -10.45 23.02
CA LEU A 16 -15.86 -10.05 24.43
C LEU A 16 -14.89 -10.97 25.17
N ALA A 17 -13.90 -10.39 25.82
CA ALA A 17 -13.06 -11.06 26.79
C ALA A 17 -13.80 -11.20 28.14
N ALA A 18 -13.85 -12.41 28.65
CA ALA A 18 -14.20 -12.68 30.07
C ALA A 18 -13.10 -13.54 30.70
N PHE A 19 -12.38 -12.95 31.65
CA PHE A 19 -11.48 -13.65 32.56
C PHE A 19 -12.29 -14.49 33.56
N MET A 20 -11.92 -15.76 33.76
CA MET A 20 -12.14 -16.46 35.01
C MET A 20 -10.97 -17.41 35.32
N LEU A 21 -10.32 -17.15 36.45
CA LEU A 21 -9.37 -18.02 37.13
C LEU A 21 -10.14 -19.11 37.91
N SER A 22 -9.58 -20.31 37.94
CA SER A 22 -9.50 -21.30 39.03
C SER A 22 -9.50 -22.72 38.42
N GLY A 23 -8.63 -23.59 38.79
CA GLY A 23 -8.19 -24.17 39.98
C GLY A 23 -7.62 -25.57 39.66
N CYS A 24 -6.58 -25.98 40.37
CA CYS A 24 -5.88 -27.26 40.30
C CYS A 24 -6.78 -28.49 40.49
N GLY A 25 -6.52 -29.56 39.72
CA GLY A 25 -7.08 -30.88 39.99
C GLY A 25 -6.33 -31.97 39.25
N ASN A 26 -5.60 -32.81 40.01
CA ASN A 26 -4.79 -33.92 39.55
C ASN A 26 -5.70 -35.12 39.19
N GLY A 27 -5.46 -35.78 38.04
CA GLY A 27 -6.19 -37.03 37.70
C GLY A 27 -5.60 -37.70 36.46
N SER A 28 -4.85 -38.77 36.67
CA SER A 28 -4.36 -39.69 35.64
C SER A 28 -5.50 -40.36 34.87
N GLY A 29 -5.46 -40.28 33.55
CA GLY A 29 -6.35 -41.00 32.66
C GLY A 29 -5.73 -41.11 31.26
N ASN A 30 -5.23 -42.28 30.97
CA ASN A 30 -4.72 -42.72 29.68
C ASN A 30 -5.85 -42.74 28.65
N SER A 31 -5.74 -41.97 27.58
CA SER A 31 -6.52 -42.19 26.35
C SER A 31 -5.75 -41.67 25.14
N SER A 32 -5.52 -42.60 24.26
CA SER A 32 -5.00 -42.50 22.89
C SER A 32 -5.28 -41.23 22.19
N SER A 33 -4.21 -40.52 21.83
CA SER A 33 -4.20 -39.48 20.81
C SER A 33 -4.41 -40.13 19.45
N ASP A 34 -5.58 -39.93 18.86
CA ASP A 34 -5.75 -40.04 17.42
C ASP A 34 -4.99 -38.88 16.79
N ASN A 35 -3.76 -39.15 16.41
CA ASN A 35 -2.98 -38.34 15.50
C ASN A 35 -3.53 -38.66 14.10
N SER A 36 -4.50 -37.85 13.64
CA SER A 36 -4.84 -37.81 12.23
C SER A 36 -3.66 -37.23 11.48
N ALA A 37 -2.66 -38.08 11.21
CA ALA A 37 -1.70 -37.82 10.17
C ALA A 37 -2.51 -37.75 8.85
N THR A 38 -2.81 -36.56 8.40
CA THR A 38 -3.08 -36.31 6.97
C THR A 38 -1.86 -36.84 6.23
N GLY A 39 -2.08 -37.89 5.44
CA GLY A 39 -1.02 -38.54 4.69
C GLY A 39 -0.26 -37.51 3.86
N SER A 40 1.02 -37.39 4.13
CA SER A 40 1.97 -36.74 3.23
C SER A 40 1.80 -37.41 1.87
N SER A 41 1.53 -36.61 0.85
CA SER A 41 1.43 -37.05 -0.56
C SER A 41 2.73 -37.64 -1.08
N GLY A 42 3.83 -37.52 -0.34
CA GLY A 42 5.17 -37.94 -0.75
C GLY A 42 5.80 -36.98 -1.76
N LYS A 43 5.18 -35.84 -2.01
CA LYS A 43 5.72 -34.73 -2.78
C LYS A 43 6.44 -33.73 -1.85
N ASP A 44 7.40 -33.02 -2.38
CA ASP A 44 7.99 -31.86 -1.74
C ASP A 44 6.92 -30.75 -1.58
N GLU A 45 7.05 -29.86 -0.61
CA GLU A 45 6.08 -28.81 -0.32
C GLU A 45 6.74 -27.44 -0.43
N LEU A 46 6.28 -26.61 -1.36
CA LEU A 46 6.67 -25.20 -1.50
C LEU A 46 5.87 -24.37 -0.50
N VAL A 47 6.55 -23.75 0.44
CA VAL A 47 5.92 -22.96 1.51
C VAL A 47 5.89 -21.48 1.17
N VAL A 48 4.70 -20.90 1.10
CA VAL A 48 4.47 -19.48 0.77
C VAL A 48 3.90 -18.76 1.99
N TRP A 49 4.57 -17.69 2.44
CA TRP A 49 4.03 -16.80 3.46
C TRP A 49 3.53 -15.51 2.84
N THR A 50 2.31 -15.13 3.20
CA THR A 50 1.65 -13.90 2.73
C THR A 50 0.92 -13.20 3.86
N PHE A 51 0.75 -11.88 3.72
CA PHE A 51 -0.10 -11.06 4.59
C PHE A 51 -1.45 -10.71 3.94
N THR A 52 -1.64 -11.09 2.67
CA THR A 52 -2.84 -10.79 1.89
C THR A 52 -3.46 -12.06 1.33
N SER A 53 -4.80 -12.13 1.31
CA SER A 53 -5.55 -13.21 0.67
C SER A 53 -5.52 -13.16 -0.85
N GLU A 54 -5.09 -12.05 -1.46
CA GLU A 54 -4.94 -11.94 -2.91
C GLU A 54 -3.94 -12.97 -3.44
N LEU A 55 -2.77 -13.09 -2.80
CA LEU A 55 -1.79 -14.09 -3.20
C LEU A 55 -2.33 -15.52 -3.07
N SER A 56 -3.10 -15.80 -2.03
CA SER A 56 -3.78 -17.09 -1.89
C SER A 56 -4.76 -17.34 -3.04
N THR A 57 -5.53 -16.35 -3.44
CA THR A 57 -6.46 -16.40 -4.56
C THR A 57 -5.72 -16.64 -5.89
N MET A 58 -4.65 -15.87 -6.14
CA MET A 58 -3.82 -16.01 -7.34
C MET A 58 -3.25 -17.42 -7.48
N ILE A 59 -2.74 -17.96 -6.39
CA ILE A 59 -2.17 -19.33 -6.40
C ILE A 59 -3.26 -20.37 -6.62
N ASN A 60 -4.36 -20.32 -5.86
CA ASN A 60 -5.38 -21.37 -5.89
C ASN A 60 -6.25 -21.32 -7.15
N ASP A 61 -6.61 -20.12 -7.63
CA ASP A 61 -7.61 -19.96 -8.68
C ASP A 61 -6.98 -19.77 -10.07
N TYR A 62 -5.68 -19.40 -10.13
CA TYR A 62 -4.99 -19.15 -11.41
C TYR A 62 -3.74 -20.02 -11.59
N TYR A 63 -2.79 -20.01 -10.63
CA TYR A 63 -1.54 -20.74 -10.81
C TYR A 63 -1.72 -22.25 -10.82
N LEU A 64 -2.38 -22.82 -9.81
CA LEU A 64 -2.60 -24.27 -9.73
C LEU A 64 -3.43 -24.82 -10.89
N PRO A 65 -4.52 -24.17 -11.37
CA PRO A 65 -5.24 -24.62 -12.55
C PRO A 65 -4.43 -24.55 -13.84
N ALA A 66 -3.47 -23.62 -13.95
CA ALA A 66 -2.59 -23.49 -15.11
C ALA A 66 -1.40 -24.50 -15.10
N HIS A 67 -1.12 -25.11 -13.92
CA HIS A 67 0.01 -26.00 -13.70
C HIS A 67 -0.45 -27.28 -12.98
N ASP A 68 -1.31 -28.05 -13.62
CA ASP A 68 -1.94 -29.27 -13.06
C ASP A 68 -0.97 -30.46 -12.91
N ASP A 69 0.24 -30.38 -13.44
CA ASP A 69 1.27 -31.40 -13.44
C ASP A 69 2.44 -31.15 -12.47
N LEU A 70 2.29 -30.22 -11.49
CA LEU A 70 3.34 -29.93 -10.50
C LEU A 70 3.81 -31.18 -9.76
N ALA A 71 5.14 -31.29 -9.63
CA ALA A 71 5.76 -32.37 -8.88
C ALA A 71 5.75 -32.15 -7.36
N TYR A 72 5.32 -30.97 -6.89
CA TYR A 72 5.27 -30.53 -5.49
C TYR A 72 3.89 -30.00 -5.12
N ASP A 73 3.64 -29.89 -3.84
CA ASP A 73 2.44 -29.26 -3.30
C ASP A 73 2.77 -27.83 -2.85
N ILE A 74 1.78 -26.91 -2.82
CA ILE A 74 1.98 -25.54 -2.33
C ILE A 74 1.19 -25.37 -1.03
N ARG A 75 1.90 -24.95 0.03
CA ARG A 75 1.29 -24.60 1.32
C ARG A 75 1.37 -23.11 1.57
N ILE A 76 0.22 -22.47 1.64
CA ILE A 76 0.09 -21.04 1.89
C ILE A 76 -0.17 -20.79 3.37
N VAL A 77 0.55 -19.84 3.96
CA VAL A 77 0.37 -19.39 5.35
C VAL A 77 0.07 -17.90 5.33
N GLU A 78 -1.17 -17.55 5.67
CA GLU A 78 -1.58 -16.16 5.82
C GLU A 78 -1.29 -15.66 7.23
N ILE A 79 -0.59 -14.53 7.35
CA ILE A 79 -0.19 -13.91 8.61
C ILE A 79 -0.62 -12.45 8.55
N PRO A 80 -1.39 -11.93 9.53
CA PRO A 80 -1.73 -10.52 9.55
C PRO A 80 -0.52 -9.60 9.43
N SER A 81 -0.64 -8.51 8.65
CA SER A 81 0.46 -7.61 8.30
C SER A 81 1.20 -7.08 9.54
N ASP A 82 0.46 -6.73 10.60
CA ASP A 82 0.98 -6.25 11.90
C ASP A 82 1.82 -7.29 12.67
N GLN A 83 1.74 -8.58 12.31
CA GLN A 83 2.48 -9.68 12.92
C GLN A 83 3.54 -10.27 11.98
N PHE A 84 3.54 -9.87 10.71
CA PHE A 84 4.30 -10.54 9.66
C PHE A 84 5.81 -10.50 9.96
N GLU A 85 6.38 -9.31 10.15
CA GLU A 85 7.80 -9.14 10.43
C GLU A 85 8.22 -9.85 11.74
N THR A 86 7.42 -9.70 12.80
CA THR A 86 7.71 -10.33 14.11
C THR A 86 7.81 -11.85 14.01
N LYS A 87 7.04 -12.48 13.11
CA LYS A 87 7.08 -13.93 12.90
C LYS A 87 8.16 -14.35 11.90
N LEU A 88 8.43 -13.54 10.89
CA LEU A 88 9.39 -13.86 9.83
C LEU A 88 10.84 -13.66 10.28
N ASP A 89 11.16 -12.54 10.93
CA ASP A 89 12.52 -12.16 11.30
C ASP A 89 13.30 -13.26 12.03
N PRO A 90 12.72 -13.95 13.03
CA PRO A 90 13.45 -14.99 13.78
C PRO A 90 13.81 -16.23 12.97
N ILE A 91 13.12 -16.49 11.86
CA ILE A 91 13.26 -17.75 11.10
C ILE A 91 13.85 -17.56 9.71
N LEU A 92 13.88 -16.35 9.17
CA LEU A 92 14.25 -16.09 7.77
C LEU A 92 15.64 -16.65 7.40
N GLY A 93 16.61 -16.61 8.32
CA GLY A 93 17.94 -17.18 8.11
C GLY A 93 18.07 -18.66 8.45
N SER A 94 16.98 -19.36 8.78
CA SER A 94 16.97 -20.76 9.19
C SER A 94 16.38 -21.69 8.13
N LYS A 95 16.48 -23.00 8.35
CA LYS A 95 15.82 -24.02 7.51
C LYS A 95 14.29 -24.06 7.65
N ASP A 96 13.75 -23.36 8.65
CA ASP A 96 12.31 -23.25 8.88
C ASP A 96 11.69 -22.01 8.19
N ALA A 97 12.53 -21.25 7.43
CA ALA A 97 12.08 -20.16 6.61
C ALA A 97 11.12 -20.65 5.50
N PRO A 98 10.11 -19.89 5.11
CA PRO A 98 9.31 -20.19 3.92
C PRO A 98 10.16 -20.07 2.66
N ASP A 99 9.74 -20.74 1.59
CA ASP A 99 10.43 -20.69 0.29
C ASP A 99 10.12 -19.39 -0.45
N VAL A 100 8.87 -18.90 -0.36
CA VAL A 100 8.40 -17.66 -0.97
C VAL A 100 7.78 -16.78 0.11
N ILE A 101 8.10 -15.49 0.08
CA ILE A 101 7.52 -14.48 0.98
C ILE A 101 6.91 -13.33 0.20
N ALA A 102 5.75 -12.88 0.67
CA ALA A 102 5.13 -11.63 0.24
C ALA A 102 5.56 -10.49 1.17
N LEU A 103 5.97 -9.38 0.60
CA LEU A 103 6.54 -8.22 1.29
C LEU A 103 5.75 -6.97 0.91
N GLU A 104 5.21 -6.27 1.89
CA GLU A 104 4.54 -5.00 1.68
C GLU A 104 5.56 -3.87 1.45
N SER A 105 5.20 -2.84 0.70
CA SER A 105 6.09 -1.74 0.32
C SER A 105 6.80 -1.09 1.51
N ALA A 106 6.16 -1.04 2.66
CA ALA A 106 6.71 -0.41 3.86
C ALA A 106 7.98 -1.11 4.38
N PHE A 107 8.07 -2.43 4.24
CA PHE A 107 9.20 -3.21 4.78
C PHE A 107 9.98 -4.02 3.73
N VAL A 108 9.61 -3.99 2.46
CA VAL A 108 10.29 -4.78 1.41
C VAL A 108 11.79 -4.49 1.35
N LYS A 109 12.21 -3.23 1.45
CA LYS A 109 13.63 -2.86 1.39
C LYS A 109 14.46 -3.49 2.51
N LYS A 110 13.92 -3.62 3.71
CA LYS A 110 14.58 -4.32 4.83
C LYS A 110 14.99 -5.74 4.42
N TYR A 111 14.11 -6.48 3.77
CA TYR A 111 14.38 -7.86 3.35
C TYR A 111 15.26 -7.92 2.11
N VAL A 112 15.03 -7.07 1.13
CA VAL A 112 15.85 -6.95 -0.08
C VAL A 112 17.31 -6.65 0.26
N GLU A 113 17.59 -5.80 1.27
CA GLU A 113 18.92 -5.44 1.72
C GLU A 113 19.50 -6.45 2.74
N SER A 114 18.72 -7.39 3.24
CA SER A 114 19.12 -8.31 4.32
C SER A 114 20.16 -9.37 3.92
N GLY A 115 20.30 -9.64 2.63
CA GLY A 115 21.08 -10.80 2.12
C GLY A 115 20.38 -12.15 2.35
N MET A 116 19.10 -12.16 2.80
CA MET A 116 18.33 -13.36 3.07
C MET A 116 17.38 -13.76 1.93
N MET A 117 17.35 -12.96 0.85
CA MET A 117 16.55 -13.22 -0.34
C MET A 117 17.42 -13.81 -1.45
N ALA A 118 16.84 -14.70 -2.27
CA ALA A 118 17.50 -15.25 -3.43
C ALA A 118 17.71 -14.19 -4.53
N ASP A 119 18.72 -14.40 -5.36
CA ASP A 119 18.96 -13.60 -6.56
C ASP A 119 18.03 -14.09 -7.69
N LEU A 120 16.90 -13.38 -7.88
CA LEU A 120 15.91 -13.71 -8.91
C LEU A 120 16.47 -13.53 -10.32
N GLY A 121 17.43 -12.62 -10.52
CA GLY A 121 18.09 -12.41 -11.80
C GLY A 121 18.87 -13.67 -12.23
N SER A 122 19.63 -14.27 -11.29
CA SER A 122 20.34 -15.54 -11.55
C SER A 122 19.40 -16.71 -11.82
N LEU A 123 18.15 -16.62 -11.36
CA LEU A 123 17.06 -17.58 -11.60
C LEU A 123 16.24 -17.25 -12.88
N GLY A 124 16.69 -16.27 -13.67
CA GLY A 124 16.13 -15.95 -15.00
C GLY A 124 15.06 -14.86 -15.03
N LEU A 125 14.79 -14.16 -13.93
CA LEU A 125 13.72 -13.16 -13.87
C LEU A 125 14.14 -11.77 -14.40
N ASP A 126 15.42 -11.47 -14.59
CA ASP A 126 15.85 -10.18 -15.14
C ASP A 126 15.24 -9.92 -16.53
N GLU A 127 15.28 -10.94 -17.43
CA GLU A 127 14.71 -10.82 -18.77
C GLU A 127 13.16 -10.85 -18.72
N ALA A 128 12.58 -11.69 -17.86
CA ALA A 128 11.14 -11.80 -17.69
C ALA A 128 10.50 -10.50 -17.19
N ALA A 129 11.20 -9.76 -16.32
CA ALA A 129 10.78 -8.49 -15.75
C ALA A 129 11.03 -7.28 -16.67
N ALA A 130 11.39 -7.47 -17.96
CA ALA A 130 11.71 -6.38 -18.86
C ALA A 130 10.58 -5.36 -19.01
N ASP A 131 9.34 -5.85 -19.05
CA ASP A 131 8.12 -5.03 -19.18
C ASP A 131 7.52 -4.58 -17.82
N THR A 132 8.20 -4.83 -16.68
CA THR A 132 7.78 -4.34 -15.36
C THR A 132 8.17 -2.87 -15.18
N TYR A 133 7.28 -2.04 -14.63
CA TYR A 133 7.57 -0.64 -14.33
C TYR A 133 8.86 -0.47 -13.54
N GLN A 134 9.64 0.53 -13.92
CA GLN A 134 11.00 0.68 -13.38
C GLN A 134 11.01 0.85 -11.85
N TYR A 135 10.10 1.66 -11.28
CA TYR A 135 10.07 1.84 -9.83
C TYR A 135 9.79 0.54 -9.07
N VAL A 136 8.97 -0.37 -9.62
CA VAL A 136 8.66 -1.67 -9.01
C VAL A 136 9.95 -2.52 -8.95
N LYS A 137 10.75 -2.51 -10.02
CA LYS A 137 12.07 -3.16 -10.04
C LYS A 137 13.04 -2.50 -9.05
N ASP A 138 13.08 -1.15 -9.01
CA ASP A 138 13.96 -0.41 -8.10
C ASP A 138 13.69 -0.75 -6.62
N VAL A 139 12.42 -0.92 -6.23
CA VAL A 139 12.04 -1.36 -4.88
C VAL A 139 12.54 -2.78 -4.59
N GLY A 140 12.38 -3.71 -5.53
CA GLY A 140 12.78 -5.12 -5.38
C GLY A 140 14.27 -5.39 -5.59
N THR A 141 15.06 -4.36 -5.94
CA THR A 141 16.49 -4.46 -6.22
C THR A 141 17.31 -3.90 -5.05
N SER A 142 18.32 -4.64 -4.61
CA SER A 142 19.24 -4.19 -3.56
C SER A 142 20.18 -3.09 -4.06
N LYS A 143 20.82 -2.39 -3.13
CA LYS A 143 21.86 -1.38 -3.44
C LYS A 143 23.03 -1.93 -4.26
N ASP A 144 23.27 -3.23 -4.20
CA ASP A 144 24.30 -3.90 -5.00
C ASP A 144 23.82 -4.26 -6.42
N GLY A 145 22.58 -3.89 -6.78
CA GLY A 145 21.98 -4.07 -8.09
C GLY A 145 21.43 -5.48 -8.35
N VAL A 146 21.19 -6.27 -7.30
CA VAL A 146 20.61 -7.62 -7.41
C VAL A 146 19.10 -7.57 -7.23
N LEU A 147 18.37 -8.17 -8.17
CA LEU A 147 16.91 -8.29 -8.11
C LEU A 147 16.51 -9.43 -7.16
N HIS A 148 15.79 -9.10 -6.09
CA HIS A 148 15.36 -10.05 -5.04
C HIS A 148 13.86 -10.26 -4.98
N ALA A 149 13.06 -9.29 -5.44
CA ALA A 149 11.62 -9.36 -5.38
C ALA A 149 10.95 -8.60 -6.54
N LEU A 150 9.77 -9.04 -6.96
CA LEU A 150 8.93 -8.38 -7.95
C LEU A 150 7.50 -8.30 -7.42
N ALA A 151 6.75 -7.28 -7.84
CA ALA A 151 5.34 -7.15 -7.50
C ALA A 151 4.45 -7.46 -8.72
N TRP A 152 3.26 -8.01 -8.48
CA TRP A 152 2.25 -8.18 -9.54
C TRP A 152 1.49 -6.89 -9.83
N GLN A 153 1.45 -5.96 -8.86
CA GLN A 153 0.74 -4.69 -8.96
C GLN A 153 1.71 -3.51 -8.88
N ALA A 154 1.34 -2.43 -9.52
CA ALA A 154 1.87 -1.11 -9.27
C ALA A 154 0.82 -0.33 -8.47
N ALA A 155 1.27 0.52 -7.54
CA ALA A 155 0.37 1.21 -6.63
C ALA A 155 0.58 2.75 -6.65
N PRO A 156 0.55 3.40 -7.84
CA PRO A 156 0.58 4.85 -7.90
C PRO A 156 -0.59 5.44 -7.13
N GLY A 157 -0.40 6.63 -6.59
CA GLY A 157 -1.43 7.36 -5.88
C GLY A 157 -1.93 8.56 -6.66
N GLY A 158 -3.21 8.89 -6.47
CA GLY A 158 -3.85 10.06 -7.05
C GLY A 158 -4.72 10.80 -6.03
N PHE A 159 -5.28 11.91 -6.44
CA PHE A 159 -6.26 12.66 -5.65
C PHE A 159 -7.66 12.35 -6.16
N PHE A 160 -8.44 11.68 -5.32
CA PHE A 160 -9.85 11.35 -5.57
C PHE A 160 -10.74 12.44 -4.99
N PHE A 161 -11.64 13.01 -5.80
CA PHE A 161 -12.47 14.14 -5.39
C PHE A 161 -13.94 13.96 -5.80
N ARG A 162 -14.82 14.66 -5.11
CA ARG A 162 -16.26 14.70 -5.38
C ARG A 162 -16.54 15.62 -6.56
N ALA A 163 -17.01 15.05 -7.68
CA ALA A 163 -17.28 15.77 -8.91
C ALA A 163 -18.38 16.83 -8.72
N SER A 164 -19.44 16.51 -7.98
CA SER A 164 -20.53 17.47 -7.69
C SER A 164 -20.03 18.67 -6.88
N MET A 165 -19.13 18.46 -5.91
CA MET A 165 -18.53 19.56 -5.14
C MET A 165 -17.56 20.38 -5.99
N ALA A 166 -16.81 19.75 -6.91
CA ALA A 166 -15.93 20.46 -7.81
C ALA A 166 -16.71 21.40 -8.75
N GLU A 167 -17.82 20.93 -9.31
CA GLU A 167 -18.70 21.73 -10.15
C GLU A 167 -19.36 22.87 -9.34
N GLU A 168 -19.96 22.56 -8.19
CA GLU A 168 -20.68 23.54 -7.37
C GLU A 168 -19.75 24.61 -6.77
N LEU A 169 -18.64 24.18 -6.15
CA LEU A 169 -17.77 25.06 -5.38
C LEU A 169 -16.67 25.70 -6.22
N LEU A 170 -16.16 25.02 -7.25
CA LEU A 170 -15.02 25.50 -8.03
C LEU A 170 -15.38 25.83 -9.48
N GLY A 171 -16.52 25.36 -10.00
CA GLY A 171 -16.92 25.50 -11.40
C GLY A 171 -16.10 24.59 -12.32
N ILE A 172 -15.64 23.46 -11.79
CA ILE A 172 -14.82 22.45 -12.49
C ILE A 172 -15.72 21.26 -12.80
N ASP A 173 -15.88 20.93 -14.07
CA ASP A 173 -16.82 19.91 -14.57
C ASP A 173 -16.14 18.69 -15.22
N ASP A 174 -14.80 18.70 -15.35
CA ASP A 174 -14.06 17.58 -15.90
C ASP A 174 -12.70 17.36 -15.19
N PRO A 175 -12.15 16.12 -15.25
CA PRO A 175 -10.88 15.79 -14.59
C PRO A 175 -9.67 16.59 -15.10
N ALA A 176 -9.61 16.95 -16.40
CA ALA A 176 -8.48 17.70 -16.93
C ALA A 176 -8.44 19.12 -16.39
N ALA A 177 -9.61 19.78 -16.26
CA ALA A 177 -9.74 21.08 -15.61
C ALA A 177 -9.39 20.98 -14.11
N ALA A 178 -9.79 19.89 -13.44
CA ALA A 178 -9.42 19.63 -12.05
C ALA A 178 -7.90 19.47 -11.89
N GLN A 179 -7.26 18.68 -12.76
CA GLN A 179 -5.79 18.54 -12.76
C GLN A 179 -5.10 19.87 -12.96
N ALA A 180 -5.56 20.70 -13.91
CA ALA A 180 -4.96 22.01 -14.15
C ALA A 180 -5.09 22.96 -12.93
N ALA A 181 -6.20 22.86 -12.18
CA ALA A 181 -6.49 23.66 -10.99
C ALA A 181 -5.78 23.15 -9.72
N LEU A 182 -5.36 21.88 -9.68
CA LEU A 182 -4.78 21.21 -8.51
C LEU A 182 -3.37 20.65 -8.80
N SER A 183 -2.68 21.15 -9.82
CA SER A 183 -1.44 20.59 -10.37
C SER A 183 -0.19 20.81 -9.53
N ASP A 184 -0.26 21.69 -8.55
CA ASP A 184 0.83 22.00 -7.62
C ASP A 184 0.26 22.42 -6.26
N TYR A 185 1.09 22.44 -5.20
CA TYR A 185 0.62 22.74 -3.85
C TYR A 185 0.14 24.16 -3.64
N ASP A 186 0.65 25.13 -4.38
CA ASP A 186 0.17 26.51 -4.31
C ASP A 186 -1.28 26.59 -4.83
N LYS A 187 -1.54 25.99 -5.98
CA LYS A 187 -2.90 25.90 -6.53
C LYS A 187 -3.81 25.07 -5.66
N PHE A 188 -3.33 23.90 -5.17
CA PHE A 188 -4.09 23.04 -4.27
C PHE A 188 -4.54 23.81 -3.03
N TYR A 189 -3.64 24.59 -2.41
CA TYR A 189 -3.96 25.46 -1.28
C TYR A 189 -4.96 26.56 -1.65
N GLU A 190 -4.82 27.24 -2.79
CA GLU A 190 -5.78 28.26 -3.23
C GLU A 190 -7.17 27.66 -3.48
N GLN A 191 -7.26 26.47 -4.08
CA GLN A 191 -8.56 25.79 -4.24
C GLN A 191 -9.13 25.34 -2.90
N ALA A 192 -8.32 24.90 -1.95
CA ALA A 192 -8.76 24.56 -0.61
C ALA A 192 -9.43 25.75 0.10
N LYS A 193 -8.87 26.95 -0.03
CA LYS A 193 -9.51 28.19 0.47
C LYS A 193 -10.81 28.47 -0.24
N ALA A 194 -10.85 28.30 -1.56
CA ALA A 194 -12.07 28.51 -2.34
C ALA A 194 -13.19 27.51 -1.95
N VAL A 195 -12.85 26.24 -1.74
CA VAL A 195 -13.78 25.21 -1.24
C VAL A 195 -14.39 25.67 0.10
N LYS A 196 -13.54 26.05 1.06
CA LYS A 196 -14.00 26.53 2.37
C LYS A 196 -14.88 27.77 2.28
N GLU A 197 -14.46 28.78 1.53
CA GLU A 197 -15.20 30.04 1.40
C GLU A 197 -16.58 29.81 0.77
N LYS A 198 -16.62 29.10 -0.37
CA LYS A 198 -17.86 28.93 -1.15
C LYS A 198 -18.83 27.96 -0.50
N SER A 199 -18.35 26.98 0.28
CA SER A 199 -19.21 26.12 1.11
C SER A 199 -19.70 26.79 2.40
N GLY A 200 -19.28 28.02 2.68
CA GLY A 200 -19.56 28.67 3.96
C GLY A 200 -18.87 28.01 5.15
N GLY A 201 -17.76 27.33 4.92
CA GLY A 201 -16.95 26.65 5.95
C GLY A 201 -17.45 25.26 6.33
N THR A 202 -18.35 24.66 5.56
CA THR A 202 -18.89 23.32 5.84
C THR A 202 -18.12 22.19 5.18
N THR A 203 -17.31 22.50 4.14
CA THR A 203 -16.54 21.51 3.39
C THR A 203 -15.04 21.76 3.56
N TYR A 204 -14.30 20.70 3.88
CA TYR A 204 -12.85 20.66 3.97
C TYR A 204 -12.27 20.13 2.66
N MET A 205 -11.07 20.57 2.29
CA MET A 205 -10.38 20.07 1.09
C MET A 205 -9.97 18.59 1.24
N ILE A 206 -9.51 18.22 2.43
CA ILE A 206 -9.08 16.86 2.80
C ILE A 206 -9.58 16.50 4.19
N SER A 207 -9.66 15.21 4.49
CA SER A 207 -10.12 14.72 5.80
C SER A 207 -9.06 14.85 6.89
N SER A 208 -7.79 14.69 6.55
CA SER A 208 -6.68 14.78 7.50
C SER A 208 -5.48 15.47 6.86
N VAL A 209 -4.69 16.21 7.64
CA VAL A 209 -3.39 16.72 7.16
C VAL A 209 -2.41 15.60 6.84
N GLN A 210 -2.62 14.41 7.42
CA GLN A 210 -1.84 13.21 7.09
C GLN A 210 -2.03 12.75 5.63
N ASP A 211 -3.15 13.14 4.99
CA ASP A 211 -3.40 12.87 3.57
C ASP A 211 -2.40 13.58 2.64
N LEU A 212 -1.69 14.61 3.14
CA LEU A 212 -0.61 15.29 2.42
C LEU A 212 0.73 14.53 2.48
N ALA A 213 0.94 13.68 3.49
CA ALA A 213 2.26 13.11 3.76
C ALA A 213 2.79 12.25 2.62
N LYS A 214 2.02 11.26 2.14
CA LYS A 214 2.46 10.36 1.07
C LYS A 214 2.76 11.07 -0.26
N PRO A 215 1.93 12.02 -0.74
CA PRO A 215 2.27 12.84 -1.90
C PRO A 215 3.58 13.63 -1.74
N PHE A 216 3.85 14.19 -0.55
CA PHE A 216 5.12 14.89 -0.30
C PHE A 216 6.30 13.93 -0.18
N TYR A 217 6.12 12.75 0.43
CA TYR A 217 7.19 11.74 0.47
C TYR A 217 7.61 11.28 -0.93
N GLY A 218 6.68 11.25 -1.89
CA GLY A 218 6.96 10.94 -3.30
C GLY A 218 7.78 12.01 -4.03
N GLN A 219 7.86 13.24 -3.50
CA GLN A 219 8.63 14.34 -4.09
C GLN A 219 10.06 14.44 -3.59
N ARG A 220 10.44 13.69 -2.57
CA ARG A 220 11.81 13.73 -2.03
C ARG A 220 12.82 13.40 -3.12
N GLU A 221 13.91 14.14 -3.14
CA GLU A 221 15.08 13.86 -3.97
C GLU A 221 16.07 12.97 -3.23
N HIS A 222 15.98 12.91 -1.90
CA HIS A 222 16.88 12.21 -0.99
C HIS A 222 16.15 11.14 -0.18
N GLY A 223 16.84 10.02 0.08
CA GLY A 223 16.40 9.01 1.05
C GLY A 223 16.44 9.54 2.48
N TRP A 224 15.69 8.91 3.38
CA TRP A 224 15.76 9.27 4.80
C TRP A 224 17.14 9.05 5.44
N VAL A 225 17.90 8.08 4.92
CA VAL A 225 19.26 7.80 5.38
C VAL A 225 20.19 7.64 4.19
N GLU A 226 21.18 8.52 4.08
CA GLU A 226 22.22 8.46 3.06
C GLU A 226 23.60 8.40 3.72
N ASP A 227 24.44 7.45 3.35
CA ASP A 227 25.76 7.23 3.92
C ASP A 227 25.75 7.12 5.46
N GLY A 228 24.68 6.54 6.04
CA GLY A 228 24.48 6.37 7.48
C GLY A 228 24.09 7.65 8.22
N LYS A 229 23.63 8.68 7.52
CA LYS A 229 23.18 9.95 8.11
C LYS A 229 21.71 10.19 7.79
N LEU A 230 20.99 10.72 8.78
CA LEU A 230 19.63 11.21 8.58
C LEU A 230 19.66 12.43 7.64
N VAL A 231 18.84 12.37 6.59
CA VAL A 231 18.59 13.49 5.67
C VAL A 231 17.13 13.91 5.80
N ILE A 232 16.90 15.19 6.07
CA ILE A 232 15.58 15.80 6.04
C ILE A 232 15.50 16.59 4.73
N ASP A 233 14.83 16.01 3.74
CA ASP A 233 14.67 16.62 2.42
C ASP A 233 13.93 17.96 2.51
N ASP A 234 14.26 18.90 1.64
CA ASP A 234 13.65 20.24 1.64
C ASP A 234 12.14 20.20 1.44
N SER A 235 11.62 19.22 0.67
CA SER A 235 10.19 19.02 0.48
C SER A 235 9.42 18.75 1.78
N LEU A 236 10.10 18.21 2.80
CA LEU A 236 9.48 17.94 4.11
C LEU A 236 9.25 19.22 4.93
N TYR A 237 10.07 20.26 4.74
CA TYR A 237 9.79 21.57 5.31
C TYR A 237 8.58 22.22 4.64
N ASP A 238 8.44 22.05 3.32
CA ASP A 238 7.25 22.51 2.59
C ASP A 238 5.99 21.76 3.08
N LEU A 239 6.09 20.45 3.33
CA LEU A 239 5.00 19.65 3.94
C LEU A 239 4.59 20.24 5.30
N LEU A 240 5.56 20.54 6.16
CA LEU A 240 5.26 21.15 7.47
C LEU A 240 4.52 22.48 7.30
N ASP A 241 5.01 23.37 6.44
CA ASP A 241 4.41 24.68 6.22
C ASP A 241 2.99 24.60 5.63
N VAL A 242 2.77 23.72 4.64
CA VAL A 242 1.45 23.50 4.05
C VAL A 242 0.50 22.90 5.08
N SER A 243 0.94 21.88 5.82
CA SER A 243 0.12 21.22 6.84
C SER A 243 -0.31 22.19 7.94
N ARG A 244 0.60 23.07 8.38
CA ARG A 244 0.28 24.11 9.36
C ARG A 244 -0.80 25.07 8.87
N LYS A 245 -0.66 25.56 7.62
CA LYS A 245 -1.68 26.42 6.99
C LYS A 245 -3.03 25.73 6.90
N PHE A 246 -3.05 24.45 6.52
CA PHE A 246 -4.29 23.67 6.40
C PHE A 246 -5.02 23.55 7.74
N VAL A 247 -4.31 23.36 8.84
CA VAL A 247 -4.91 23.31 10.19
C VAL A 247 -5.36 24.71 10.65
N GLU A 248 -4.46 25.70 10.59
CA GLU A 248 -4.74 27.06 11.08
C GLU A 248 -5.92 27.71 10.34
N GLU A 249 -6.02 27.46 9.05
CA GLU A 249 -7.10 28.00 8.22
C GLU A 249 -8.33 27.05 8.14
N GLY A 250 -8.29 25.88 8.81
CA GLY A 250 -9.37 24.90 8.81
C GLY A 250 -9.73 24.42 7.41
N LEU A 251 -8.72 24.08 6.60
CA LEU A 251 -8.85 23.53 5.25
C LEU A 251 -8.85 22.01 5.24
N ALA A 252 -8.28 21.38 6.27
CA ALA A 252 -8.39 19.96 6.57
C ALA A 252 -9.37 19.75 7.74
N GLN A 253 -10.13 18.65 7.69
CA GLN A 253 -10.88 18.19 8.84
C GLN A 253 -9.89 17.67 9.90
N ASP A 254 -10.18 17.84 11.18
CA ASP A 254 -9.34 17.34 12.28
C ASP A 254 -9.66 15.87 12.55
N THR A 255 -9.29 14.99 11.62
CA THR A 255 -9.35 13.54 11.79
C THR A 255 -7.97 12.92 11.75
N GLU A 256 -7.81 11.78 12.38
CA GLU A 256 -6.64 10.94 12.20
C GLU A 256 -6.85 10.09 10.93
N GLY A 257 -5.81 9.95 10.11
CA GLY A 257 -5.85 9.14 8.90
C GLY A 257 -6.29 7.70 9.20
N GLN A 258 -7.13 7.13 8.34
CA GLN A 258 -7.68 5.78 8.47
C GLN A 258 -8.54 5.53 9.72
N SER A 259 -8.92 6.58 10.47
CA SER A 259 -9.90 6.48 11.56
C SER A 259 -11.33 6.31 11.02
N GLU A 260 -12.26 5.86 11.88
CA GLU A 260 -13.69 5.81 11.51
C GLU A 260 -14.21 7.17 11.04
N ALA A 261 -13.77 8.27 11.65
CA ALA A 261 -14.15 9.62 11.26
C ALA A 261 -13.60 10.01 9.88
N TRP A 262 -12.39 9.57 9.55
CA TRP A 262 -11.77 9.75 8.23
C TRP A 262 -12.56 9.01 7.14
N PHE A 263 -12.90 7.73 7.38
CA PHE A 263 -13.73 6.94 6.45
C PHE A 263 -15.14 7.49 6.29
N ALA A 264 -15.75 8.02 7.36
CA ALA A 264 -17.11 8.59 7.31
C ALA A 264 -17.22 9.77 6.33
N GLY A 265 -16.13 10.51 6.10
CA GLY A 265 -16.10 11.60 5.12
C GLY A 265 -16.29 11.12 3.66
N MET A 266 -16.03 9.85 3.35
CA MET A 266 -16.19 9.28 2.01
C MET A 266 -17.67 9.16 1.59
N ASN A 267 -18.59 9.03 2.56
CA ASN A 267 -20.03 9.06 2.34
C ASN A 267 -20.66 10.43 2.69
N GLY A 268 -19.92 11.30 3.38
CA GLY A 268 -20.38 12.60 3.84
C GLY A 268 -20.34 13.68 2.75
N ASP A 269 -20.87 14.86 3.10
CA ASP A 269 -20.86 16.05 2.25
C ASP A 269 -19.86 17.11 2.73
N ASN A 270 -18.94 16.74 3.62
CA ASN A 270 -18.03 17.67 4.28
C ASN A 270 -16.55 17.51 3.90
N VAL A 271 -16.19 16.52 3.06
CA VAL A 271 -14.82 16.32 2.56
C VAL A 271 -14.83 16.35 1.04
N PHE A 272 -13.99 17.21 0.45
CA PHE A 272 -13.87 17.37 -0.99
C PHE A 272 -13.16 16.20 -1.63
N GLY A 273 -12.04 15.71 -1.03
CA GLY A 273 -11.26 14.64 -1.62
C GLY A 273 -10.26 13.97 -0.67
N TYR A 274 -9.59 12.96 -1.21
CA TYR A 274 -8.62 12.09 -0.53
C TYR A 274 -7.44 11.77 -1.44
N SER A 275 -6.23 11.73 -0.88
CA SER A 275 -5.05 11.16 -1.55
C SER A 275 -5.03 9.65 -1.32
N LEU A 276 -5.32 8.85 -2.35
CA LEU A 276 -5.41 7.40 -2.26
C LEU A 276 -4.56 6.71 -3.33
N PRO A 277 -3.93 5.55 -3.01
CA PRO A 277 -3.33 4.69 -4.01
C PRO A 277 -4.39 3.91 -4.80
N THR A 278 -3.97 3.18 -5.85
CA THR A 278 -4.85 2.34 -6.69
C THR A 278 -5.75 1.43 -5.87
N TRP A 279 -5.17 0.69 -4.92
CA TRP A 279 -5.92 -0.23 -4.05
C TRP A 279 -6.84 0.51 -3.06
N GLY A 280 -6.55 1.76 -2.71
CA GLY A 280 -7.41 2.59 -1.85
C GLY A 280 -8.80 2.83 -2.45
N LEU A 281 -8.91 2.85 -3.79
CA LEU A 281 -10.21 2.87 -4.46
C LEU A 281 -11.06 1.65 -4.08
N HIS A 282 -10.47 0.46 -4.09
CA HIS A 282 -11.19 -0.80 -3.89
C HIS A 282 -11.43 -1.15 -2.42
N TYR A 283 -10.43 -0.91 -1.57
CA TYR A 283 -10.48 -1.33 -0.15
C TYR A 283 -10.98 -0.24 0.80
N TRP A 284 -10.87 1.04 0.40
CA TRP A 284 -11.28 2.16 1.25
C TRP A 284 -12.44 2.95 0.67
N LEU A 285 -12.29 3.49 -0.54
CA LEU A 285 -13.28 4.42 -1.08
C LEU A 285 -14.61 3.73 -1.43
N LYS A 286 -14.58 2.70 -2.23
CA LYS A 286 -15.80 1.96 -2.63
C LYS A 286 -16.59 1.40 -1.44
N PRO A 287 -15.96 0.72 -0.45
CA PRO A 287 -16.69 0.18 0.69
C PRO A 287 -17.32 1.24 1.60
N ASN A 288 -16.71 2.43 1.69
CA ASN A 288 -17.15 3.50 2.58
C ASN A 288 -17.96 4.60 1.88
N ALA A 289 -18.16 4.52 0.57
CA ALA A 289 -18.93 5.48 -0.20
C ALA A 289 -20.45 5.34 -0.03
N THR A 290 -20.93 4.22 0.54
CA THR A 290 -22.34 3.96 0.79
C THR A 290 -22.57 3.75 2.27
N ALA A 291 -23.57 4.45 2.84
CA ALA A 291 -23.95 4.28 4.23
C ALA A 291 -24.35 2.83 4.52
N ALA A 292 -24.06 2.35 5.74
CA ALA A 292 -24.34 0.96 6.14
C ALA A 292 -25.80 0.55 6.01
N ASP A 293 -26.73 1.52 6.12
CA ASP A 293 -28.17 1.33 5.96
C ASP A 293 -28.66 1.62 4.53
N ASN A 294 -27.76 1.88 3.59
CA ASN A 294 -28.01 2.28 2.21
C ASN A 294 -28.88 3.56 2.06
N SER A 295 -28.87 4.43 3.06
CA SER A 295 -29.64 5.69 3.02
C SER A 295 -29.03 6.75 2.11
N SER A 296 -27.72 6.68 1.87
CA SER A 296 -26.96 7.56 0.98
C SER A 296 -25.82 6.82 0.31
N SER A 297 -25.42 7.29 -0.86
CA SER A 297 -24.24 6.80 -1.59
C SER A 297 -23.61 7.91 -2.39
N THR A 298 -22.29 7.92 -2.44
CA THR A 298 -21.48 8.81 -3.28
C THR A 298 -20.91 8.10 -4.51
N GLU A 299 -21.34 6.88 -4.78
CA GLU A 299 -20.96 6.11 -5.97
C GLU A 299 -21.32 6.89 -7.25
N GLY A 300 -20.40 6.95 -8.20
CA GLY A 300 -20.55 7.71 -9.45
C GLY A 300 -20.22 9.20 -9.35
N ASP A 301 -20.13 9.76 -8.14
CA ASP A 301 -19.77 11.17 -7.89
C ASP A 301 -18.27 11.39 -7.64
N TRP A 302 -17.45 10.37 -7.76
CA TRP A 302 -16.00 10.49 -7.61
C TRP A 302 -15.30 10.61 -8.96
N ARG A 303 -14.20 11.37 -8.97
CA ARG A 303 -13.23 11.42 -10.07
C ARG A 303 -11.83 11.36 -9.47
N MET A 304 -10.86 10.99 -10.30
CA MET A 304 -9.47 10.89 -9.91
C MET A 304 -8.58 11.70 -10.84
N ILE A 305 -7.57 12.33 -10.28
CA ILE A 305 -6.51 13.04 -10.98
C ILE A 305 -5.17 12.71 -10.31
N GLN A 306 -4.06 13.03 -10.96
CA GLN A 306 -2.73 12.92 -10.34
C GLN A 306 -2.64 13.80 -9.08
N GLY A 307 -3.17 15.04 -9.15
CA GLY A 307 -2.97 16.03 -8.11
C GLY A 307 -1.61 16.71 -8.21
N PRO A 308 -1.05 17.21 -7.08
CA PRO A 308 0.17 18.01 -7.10
C PRO A 308 1.46 17.26 -7.43
N SER A 309 1.50 15.94 -7.26
CA SER A 309 2.72 15.13 -7.39
C SER A 309 2.44 13.69 -7.75
N SER A 310 3.44 13.01 -8.33
CA SER A 310 3.47 11.55 -8.48
C SER A 310 4.03 10.90 -7.21
N TRP A 311 3.38 9.82 -6.76
CA TRP A 311 3.75 9.09 -5.56
C TRP A 311 3.18 7.68 -5.62
N PHE A 312 3.61 6.80 -4.72
CA PHE A 312 3.00 5.47 -4.56
C PHE A 312 2.84 5.12 -3.09
N TRP A 313 1.93 4.21 -2.83
CA TRP A 313 1.72 3.66 -1.49
C TRP A 313 1.19 2.24 -1.57
N GLY A 314 1.85 1.32 -0.85
CA GLY A 314 1.48 -0.09 -0.89
C GLY A 314 2.06 -0.80 -2.10
N GLY A 315 1.51 -1.94 -2.41
CA GLY A 315 2.03 -2.92 -3.34
C GLY A 315 2.63 -4.10 -2.58
N THR A 316 2.58 -5.26 -3.23
CA THR A 316 3.07 -6.50 -2.64
C THR A 316 4.17 -7.08 -3.54
N TRP A 317 5.39 -7.09 -3.02
CA TRP A 317 6.53 -7.75 -3.65
C TRP A 317 6.60 -9.20 -3.18
N ILE A 318 6.88 -10.11 -4.09
CA ILE A 318 7.11 -11.51 -3.77
C ILE A 318 8.51 -11.92 -4.23
N GLY A 319 9.16 -12.73 -3.41
CA GLY A 319 10.50 -13.21 -3.71
C GLY A 319 10.79 -14.54 -3.03
N ALA A 320 11.80 -15.24 -3.53
CA ALA A 320 12.29 -16.48 -2.94
C ALA A 320 13.26 -16.18 -1.79
N THR A 321 13.31 -17.05 -0.78
CA THR A 321 14.32 -16.94 0.29
C THR A 321 15.64 -17.60 -0.12
N ALA A 322 16.76 -17.04 0.34
CA ALA A 322 18.10 -17.53 -0.02
C ALA A 322 18.37 -18.96 0.46
N ASN A 323 17.71 -19.40 1.54
CA ASN A 323 17.88 -20.73 2.14
C ASN A 323 16.89 -21.78 1.61
N SER A 324 15.99 -21.41 0.70
CA SER A 324 15.07 -22.39 0.09
C SER A 324 15.84 -23.45 -0.68
N GLU A 325 15.46 -24.71 -0.49
CA GLU A 325 15.90 -25.83 -1.31
C GLU A 325 15.10 -25.95 -2.62
N MET A 326 14.03 -25.13 -2.79
CA MET A 326 13.10 -25.08 -3.92
C MET A 326 13.18 -23.72 -4.65
N GLN A 327 14.38 -23.17 -4.83
CA GLN A 327 14.52 -21.82 -5.41
C GLN A 327 14.04 -21.74 -6.87
N GLU A 328 14.20 -22.80 -7.66
CA GLU A 328 13.74 -22.84 -9.06
C GLU A 328 12.19 -22.84 -9.13
N GLU A 329 11.53 -23.62 -8.28
CA GLU A 329 10.06 -23.68 -8.17
C GLU A 329 9.51 -22.38 -7.61
N ALA A 330 10.16 -21.80 -6.61
CA ALA A 330 9.83 -20.50 -6.07
C ALA A 330 9.92 -19.39 -7.14
N ALA A 331 11.00 -19.39 -7.91
CA ALA A 331 11.20 -18.44 -9.02
C ALA A 331 10.14 -18.60 -10.12
N GLN A 332 9.73 -19.84 -10.44
CA GLN A 332 8.66 -20.10 -11.41
C GLN A 332 7.31 -19.51 -10.92
N LEU A 333 6.98 -19.69 -9.65
CA LEU A 333 5.79 -19.10 -9.05
C LEU A 333 5.86 -17.57 -9.10
N VAL A 334 6.98 -16.97 -8.67
CA VAL A 334 7.20 -15.53 -8.72
C VAL A 334 7.07 -15.02 -10.16
N ALA A 335 7.73 -15.66 -11.14
CA ALA A 335 7.68 -15.27 -12.53
C ALA A 335 6.25 -15.28 -13.08
N TYR A 336 5.48 -16.33 -12.83
CA TYR A 336 4.10 -16.42 -13.28
C TYR A 336 3.24 -15.27 -12.71
N LEU A 337 3.34 -15.04 -11.40
CA LEU A 337 2.49 -14.06 -10.73
C LEU A 337 2.87 -12.61 -11.04
N THR A 338 4.10 -12.34 -11.47
CA THR A 338 4.59 -10.95 -11.63
C THR A 338 4.95 -10.59 -13.07
N THR A 339 5.12 -11.56 -13.97
CA THR A 339 5.59 -11.29 -15.33
C THR A 339 4.78 -11.98 -16.44
N ASP A 340 3.94 -12.99 -16.10
CA ASP A 340 3.09 -13.63 -17.13
C ASP A 340 1.98 -12.67 -17.56
N GLN A 341 2.09 -12.20 -18.80
CA GLN A 341 1.17 -11.19 -19.34
C GLN A 341 -0.27 -11.70 -19.46
N ALA A 342 -0.48 -12.98 -19.71
CA ALA A 342 -1.83 -13.54 -19.84
C ALA A 342 -2.49 -13.61 -18.46
N PHE A 343 -1.77 -14.04 -17.44
CA PHE A 343 -2.24 -14.03 -16.06
C PHE A 343 -2.52 -12.59 -15.57
N LEU A 344 -1.56 -11.69 -15.73
CA LEU A 344 -1.70 -10.30 -15.25
C LEU A 344 -2.87 -9.57 -15.93
N LYS A 345 -3.08 -9.82 -17.23
CA LYS A 345 -4.24 -9.28 -17.94
C LYS A 345 -5.55 -9.83 -17.39
N GLN A 346 -5.64 -11.14 -17.20
CA GLN A 346 -6.83 -11.78 -16.64
C GLN A 346 -7.09 -11.27 -15.20
N TRP A 347 -6.05 -11.14 -14.39
CA TRP A 347 -6.15 -10.60 -13.03
C TRP A 347 -6.68 -9.16 -13.03
N ALA A 348 -6.12 -8.29 -13.87
CA ALA A 348 -6.58 -6.90 -14.00
C ALA A 348 -8.04 -6.81 -14.45
N GLU A 349 -8.45 -7.63 -15.42
CA GLU A 349 -9.83 -7.68 -15.92
C GLU A 349 -10.83 -8.21 -14.87
N ASP A 350 -10.41 -9.19 -14.05
CA ASP A 350 -11.26 -9.80 -13.02
C ASP A 350 -11.40 -8.93 -11.76
N THR A 351 -10.34 -8.18 -11.40
CA THR A 351 -10.26 -7.48 -10.11
C THR A 351 -10.28 -5.96 -10.22
N GLY A 352 -9.84 -5.41 -11.35
CA GLY A 352 -9.58 -3.97 -11.50
C GLY A 352 -8.25 -3.52 -10.92
N ASP A 353 -7.39 -4.46 -10.47
CA ASP A 353 -6.06 -4.15 -9.92
C ASP A 353 -5.15 -3.54 -11.00
N PHE A 354 -4.35 -2.53 -10.65
CA PHE A 354 -3.40 -1.91 -11.55
C PHE A 354 -2.08 -2.70 -11.54
N VAL A 355 -1.93 -3.56 -12.55
CA VAL A 355 -0.80 -4.51 -12.62
C VAL A 355 0.53 -3.82 -12.93
N SER A 356 1.62 -4.46 -12.53
CA SER A 356 2.98 -3.91 -12.66
C SER A 356 3.59 -4.01 -14.05
N ASN A 357 2.94 -4.69 -14.98
CA ASN A 357 3.45 -4.92 -16.33
C ASN A 357 2.95 -3.83 -17.29
N GLU A 358 3.88 -2.99 -17.76
CA GLU A 358 3.59 -1.84 -18.62
C GLU A 358 2.89 -2.25 -19.93
N ARG A 359 3.30 -3.38 -20.53
CA ARG A 359 2.68 -3.85 -21.77
C ARG A 359 1.23 -4.25 -21.58
N VAL A 360 0.93 -4.97 -20.49
CA VAL A 360 -0.46 -5.33 -20.14
C VAL A 360 -1.30 -4.09 -19.90
N VAL A 361 -0.78 -3.13 -19.14
CA VAL A 361 -1.46 -1.86 -18.89
C VAL A 361 -1.75 -1.13 -20.20
N GLU A 362 -0.77 -1.04 -21.12
CA GLU A 362 -0.95 -0.42 -22.44
C GLU A 362 -2.02 -1.12 -23.29
N GLU A 363 -2.17 -2.44 -23.17
CA GLU A 363 -3.21 -3.19 -23.91
C GLU A 363 -4.62 -2.91 -23.38
N ILE A 364 -4.79 -2.77 -22.05
CA ILE A 364 -6.13 -2.68 -21.43
C ILE A 364 -6.57 -1.24 -21.12
N LYS A 365 -5.64 -0.29 -20.93
CA LYS A 365 -5.97 1.08 -20.52
C LYS A 365 -6.91 1.81 -21.46
N GLY A 366 -6.88 1.48 -22.75
CA GLY A 366 -7.70 2.16 -23.77
C GLY A 366 -9.20 1.84 -23.70
N GLU A 367 -9.57 0.73 -23.07
CA GLU A 367 -10.95 0.22 -22.98
C GLU A 367 -11.49 0.17 -21.54
N TYR A 368 -10.70 0.66 -20.57
CA TYR A 368 -11.06 0.56 -19.15
C TYR A 368 -11.98 1.73 -18.74
N GLU A 369 -13.09 1.41 -18.11
CA GLU A 369 -14.03 2.38 -17.54
C GLU A 369 -14.42 1.94 -16.12
N GLU A 370 -14.32 2.85 -15.15
CA GLU A 370 -14.69 2.62 -13.76
C GLU A 370 -16.05 3.30 -13.47
N GLU A 371 -17.10 2.51 -13.37
CA GLU A 371 -18.45 3.03 -13.10
C GLU A 371 -18.54 3.85 -11.81
N PHE A 372 -17.81 3.44 -10.78
CA PHE A 372 -17.73 4.16 -9.50
C PHE A 372 -17.16 5.58 -9.66
N LEU A 373 -16.25 5.77 -10.61
CA LEU A 373 -15.68 7.07 -10.96
C LEU A 373 -16.47 7.75 -12.10
N GLY A 374 -17.78 7.41 -12.27
CA GLY A 374 -18.62 7.99 -13.29
C GLY A 374 -18.20 7.67 -14.72
N GLY A 375 -17.58 6.53 -14.93
CA GLY A 375 -17.09 6.08 -16.23
C GLY A 375 -15.69 6.61 -16.58
N GLN A 376 -14.97 7.22 -15.62
CA GLN A 376 -13.61 7.68 -15.90
C GLN A 376 -12.67 6.49 -16.13
N ASN A 377 -11.80 6.63 -17.12
CA ASN A 377 -10.68 5.72 -17.34
C ASN A 377 -9.50 6.09 -16.44
N HIS A 378 -9.54 5.67 -15.18
CA HIS A 378 -8.47 5.93 -14.23
C HIS A 378 -7.21 5.10 -14.51
N TYR A 379 -7.33 4.00 -15.23
CA TYR A 379 -6.19 3.17 -15.64
C TYR A 379 -5.22 3.95 -16.53
N ALA A 380 -5.75 4.77 -17.46
CA ALA A 380 -4.92 5.63 -18.30
C ALA A 380 -4.21 6.71 -17.48
N GLU A 381 -4.90 7.32 -16.50
CA GLU A 381 -4.30 8.31 -15.60
C GLU A 381 -3.18 7.70 -14.76
N PHE A 382 -3.39 6.51 -14.18
CA PHE A 382 -2.37 5.81 -13.41
C PHE A 382 -1.16 5.39 -14.26
N ALA A 383 -1.39 5.00 -15.54
CA ALA A 383 -0.32 4.64 -16.46
C ALA A 383 0.63 5.80 -16.76
N ASP A 384 0.10 7.04 -16.77
CA ASP A 384 0.92 8.23 -16.94
C ASP A 384 1.67 8.59 -15.64
N MET A 385 0.99 8.53 -14.48
CA MET A 385 1.57 8.88 -13.18
C MET A 385 2.71 7.96 -12.73
N VAL A 386 2.60 6.67 -13.04
CA VAL A 386 3.57 5.65 -12.59
C VAL A 386 4.98 5.86 -13.14
N GLN A 387 5.11 6.54 -14.29
CA GLN A 387 6.39 6.80 -14.95
C GLN A 387 7.28 7.78 -14.17
N ASP A 388 6.69 8.67 -13.38
CA ASP A 388 7.40 9.73 -12.65
C ASP A 388 7.73 9.35 -11.19
N ILE A 389 7.42 8.10 -10.78
CA ILE A 389 7.71 7.63 -9.42
C ILE A 389 9.21 7.35 -9.25
N ASN A 390 9.82 7.99 -8.25
CA ASN A 390 11.20 7.75 -7.85
C ASN A 390 11.27 6.85 -6.61
N ALA A 391 11.56 5.56 -6.80
CA ALA A 391 11.73 4.62 -5.69
C ALA A 391 13.20 4.32 -5.34
N LYS A 392 14.16 4.92 -6.05
CA LYS A 392 15.60 4.69 -5.80
C LYS A 392 16.09 5.24 -4.47
N ILE A 393 15.33 6.19 -3.91
CA ILE A 393 15.62 6.82 -2.63
C ILE A 393 15.18 5.98 -1.43
N LEU A 394 14.43 4.89 -1.66
CA LEU A 394 13.92 4.05 -0.56
C LEU A 394 15.04 3.24 0.08
N THR A 395 14.96 3.16 1.40
CA THR A 395 15.90 2.44 2.26
C THR A 395 15.17 1.50 3.21
N GLU A 396 15.90 0.67 3.91
CA GLU A 396 15.38 -0.19 4.97
C GLU A 396 14.81 0.57 6.18
N TYR A 397 15.01 1.88 6.24
CA TYR A 397 14.58 2.73 7.36
C TYR A 397 13.23 3.40 7.12
N ASP A 398 12.75 3.45 5.88
CA ASP A 398 11.64 4.34 5.46
C ASP A 398 10.38 4.14 6.28
N GLN A 399 9.94 2.89 6.51
CA GLN A 399 8.73 2.60 7.29
C GLN A 399 8.72 3.26 8.68
N THR A 400 9.79 3.01 9.43
CA THR A 400 9.89 3.51 10.79
C THR A 400 10.09 5.02 10.81
N ILE A 401 10.96 5.54 9.94
CA ILE A 401 11.26 6.98 9.91
C ILE A 401 10.05 7.80 9.46
N GLU A 402 9.26 7.34 8.49
CA GLU A 402 8.01 8.00 8.11
C GLU A 402 7.00 8.07 9.27
N THR A 403 6.88 6.98 10.03
CA THR A 403 6.04 6.96 11.23
C THR A 403 6.55 7.93 12.28
N LEU A 404 7.86 7.90 12.57
CA LEU A 404 8.48 8.82 13.55
C LEU A 404 8.33 10.28 13.11
N PHE A 405 8.46 10.58 11.82
CA PHE A 405 8.26 11.94 11.30
C PHE A 405 6.81 12.39 11.48
N THR A 406 5.85 11.53 11.15
CA THR A 406 4.44 11.84 11.30
C THR A 406 4.07 12.10 12.76
N ASP A 407 4.51 11.24 13.69
CA ASP A 407 4.08 11.27 15.09
C ASP A 407 4.80 12.33 15.90
N SER A 408 6.11 12.52 15.68
CA SER A 408 6.92 13.43 16.50
C SER A 408 7.15 14.81 15.90
N CYS A 409 6.91 14.97 14.58
CA CYS A 409 7.15 16.22 13.89
C CYS A 409 5.88 16.77 13.22
N LEU A 410 5.34 16.10 12.19
CA LEU A 410 4.27 16.61 11.36
C LEU A 410 2.99 16.91 12.17
N THR A 411 2.49 15.93 12.90
CA THR A 411 1.22 16.06 13.65
C THR A 411 1.29 17.14 14.74
N PRO A 412 2.27 17.13 15.69
CA PRO A 412 2.32 18.15 16.72
C PRO A 412 2.63 19.55 16.18
N TYR A 413 3.45 19.66 15.12
CA TYR A 413 3.71 20.95 14.49
C TYR A 413 2.46 21.49 13.79
N SER A 414 1.80 20.71 12.95
CA SER A 414 0.61 21.16 12.22
C SER A 414 -0.50 21.64 13.17
N LYS A 415 -0.67 21.00 14.33
CA LYS A 415 -1.63 21.36 15.36
C LYS A 415 -1.21 22.58 16.22
N GLY A 416 0.01 23.07 16.06
CA GLY A 416 0.52 24.21 16.82
C GLY A 416 0.92 23.90 18.25
N GLU A 417 1.13 22.64 18.55
CA GLU A 417 1.56 22.18 19.88
C GLU A 417 3.03 22.53 20.15
N VAL A 418 3.84 22.54 19.09
CA VAL A 418 5.25 22.89 19.10
C VAL A 418 5.60 23.81 17.93
N ASP A 419 6.73 24.52 18.01
CA ASP A 419 7.32 25.22 16.88
C ASP A 419 8.11 24.26 15.97
N GLN A 420 8.51 24.73 14.79
CA GLN A 420 9.19 23.90 13.79
C GLN A 420 10.55 23.38 14.29
N GLU A 421 11.32 24.19 14.98
CA GLU A 421 12.62 23.79 15.51
C GLU A 421 12.47 22.65 16.53
N THR A 422 11.51 22.78 17.45
CA THR A 422 11.17 21.74 18.43
C THR A 422 10.65 20.46 17.75
N ALA A 423 9.79 20.58 16.74
CA ALA A 423 9.26 19.43 16.01
C ALA A 423 10.38 18.63 15.31
N ILE A 424 11.27 19.33 14.59
CA ILE A 424 12.43 18.72 13.95
C ILE A 424 13.37 18.08 14.98
N GLN A 425 13.61 18.73 16.13
CA GLN A 425 14.44 18.14 17.16
C GLN A 425 13.81 16.86 17.75
N ASN A 426 12.52 16.88 18.03
CA ASN A 426 11.79 15.70 18.52
C ASN A 426 11.90 14.53 17.53
N PHE A 427 11.78 14.81 16.23
CA PHE A 427 11.96 13.80 15.19
C PHE A 427 13.39 13.24 15.17
N LYS A 428 14.41 14.11 15.21
CA LYS A 428 15.81 13.70 15.29
C LYS A 428 16.08 12.81 16.50
N ASP A 429 15.57 13.19 17.65
CA ASP A 429 15.71 12.41 18.89
C ASP A 429 15.00 11.04 18.78
N ALA A 430 13.84 10.99 18.13
CA ALA A 430 13.11 9.74 17.88
C ALA A 430 13.90 8.79 16.95
N VAL A 431 14.51 9.33 15.89
CA VAL A 431 15.36 8.53 14.98
C VAL A 431 16.58 7.99 15.69
N VAL A 432 17.30 8.79 16.49
CA VAL A 432 18.46 8.33 17.28
C VAL A 432 18.06 7.21 18.25
N ASN A 433 16.88 7.32 18.86
CA ASN A 433 16.39 6.28 19.76
C ASN A 433 16.04 4.97 19.04
N ALA A 434 15.49 5.05 17.84
CA ALA A 434 15.15 3.88 17.02
C ALA A 434 16.39 3.26 16.34
N TYR A 435 17.30 4.11 15.88
CA TYR A 435 18.48 3.74 15.10
C TYR A 435 19.74 4.43 15.66
N PRO A 436 20.36 3.88 16.72
CA PRO A 436 21.53 4.51 17.37
C PRO A 436 22.77 4.63 16.46
N ASP A 437 22.82 3.87 15.38
CA ASP A 437 23.93 3.89 14.40
C ASP A 437 23.73 4.93 13.30
N VAL A 438 22.52 5.53 13.17
CA VAL A 438 22.25 6.62 12.23
C VAL A 438 22.77 7.94 12.82
N GLN A 439 23.65 8.61 12.10
CA GLN A 439 24.16 9.91 12.49
C GLN A 439 23.10 11.00 12.25
N VAL A 440 22.91 11.87 13.20
CA VAL A 440 21.98 12.99 13.15
C VAL A 440 22.72 14.27 13.47
N ASP A 441 22.76 15.21 12.50
CA ASP A 441 23.42 16.52 12.64
C ASP A 441 22.51 17.58 13.30
#